data_67a9b4db4658c65cdd87edf602c82b2d
#
_entry.id   67a9b4db4658c65cdd87edf602c82b2d
#
_cell.length_a   1.000
_cell.length_b   1.000
_cell.length_c   1.000
_cell.angle_alpha   90.00
_cell.angle_beta   90.00
_cell.angle_gamma   90.00
#
_symmetry.space_group_name_H-M   'P 1'
#
loop_
_entity.id
_entity.type
_entity.pdbx_description
1 polymer ?
#
loop_
_entity_poly.entity_id
_entity_poly.type
_entity_poly.pdbx_seq_one_letter_code
_entity_poly.pdbx_strand_id
1 'polypeptide(L)' 'MTNPAIDSILQKMDDLQKEFFKAQGQVMNKDTSGKIDDPTLYPNIGSKFCKGYEMMADAVGLLALNDIKSKTRML' A
#
# COMPACT_ATOMS: atom_id res chain seq x y z
N MET A 1 -20.48 8.18 -8.27
CA MET A 1 -20.71 7.30 -7.12
C MET A 1 -19.63 6.24 -7.05
N THR A 2 -18.98 6.17 -5.91
CA THR A 2 -17.93 5.18 -5.69
C THR A 2 -18.54 3.88 -5.19
N ASN A 3 -17.92 2.78 -5.58
CA ASN A 3 -18.33 1.45 -5.14
C ASN A 3 -17.84 1.24 -3.70
N PRO A 4 -18.75 0.94 -2.73
CA PRO A 4 -18.33 0.77 -1.34
C PRO A 4 -17.28 -0.32 -1.13
N ALA A 5 -17.31 -1.37 -1.95
CA ALA A 5 -16.31 -2.44 -1.86
C ALA A 5 -14.92 -1.92 -2.26
N ILE A 6 -14.85 -1.08 -3.28
CA ILE A 6 -13.60 -0.47 -3.72
C ILE A 6 -13.11 0.54 -2.68
N ASP A 7 -14.01 1.36 -2.14
CA ASP A 7 -13.66 2.30 -1.08
C ASP A 7 -13.10 1.58 0.14
N SER A 8 -13.67 0.44 0.50
CA SER A 8 -13.18 -0.39 1.61
C SER A 8 -11.76 -0.89 1.34
N ILE A 9 -11.47 -1.32 0.12
CA ILE A 9 -10.11 -1.77 -0.26
C ILE A 9 -9.13 -0.61 -0.13
N LEU A 10 -9.48 0.56 -0.64
CA LEU A 10 -8.60 1.74 -0.58
C LEU A 10 -8.33 2.15 0.86
N GLN A 11 -9.34 2.09 1.72
CA GLN A 11 -9.18 2.40 3.14
C GLN A 11 -8.23 1.41 3.81
N LYS A 12 -8.38 0.12 3.52
CA LYS A 12 -7.50 -0.91 4.07
C LYS A 12 -6.07 -0.76 3.57
N MET A 13 -5.89 -0.37 2.32
CA MET A 13 -4.56 -0.09 1.77
C MET A 13 -3.90 1.08 2.48
N ASP A 14 -4.65 2.14 2.73
CA ASP A 14 -4.15 3.30 3.47
C ASP A 14 -3.76 2.92 4.90
N ASP A 15 -4.60 2.15 5.58
CA ASP A 15 -4.32 1.66 6.93
C ASP A 15 -3.09 0.76 6.95
N LEU A 16 -2.96 -0.11 5.94
CA LEU A 16 -1.80 -1.00 5.83
C LEU A 16 -0.52 -0.20 5.64
N GLN A 17 -0.54 0.83 4.83
CA GLN A 17 0.61 1.70 4.61
C GLN A 17 1.06 2.34 5.92
N LYS A 18 0.11 2.88 6.68
CA LYS A 18 0.40 3.50 7.97
C LYS A 18 0.98 2.49 8.96
N GLU A 19 0.38 1.30 9.04
CA GLU A 19 0.86 0.24 9.91
C GLU A 19 2.26 -0.23 9.51
N PHE A 20 2.51 -0.35 8.22
CA PHE A 20 3.81 -0.80 7.73
C PHE A 20 4.91 0.17 8.13
N PHE A 21 4.72 1.47 7.89
CA PHE A 21 5.75 2.44 8.23
C PHE A 21 5.91 2.61 9.73
N LYS A 22 4.84 2.45 10.50
CA LYS A 22 4.93 2.43 11.95
C LYS A 22 5.76 1.24 12.43
N ALA A 23 5.48 0.06 11.89
CA ALA A 23 6.23 -1.16 12.23
C ALA A 23 7.69 -1.04 11.82
N GLN A 24 7.96 -0.49 10.66
CA GLN A 24 9.33 -0.26 10.18
C GLN A 24 10.08 0.66 11.14
N GLY A 25 9.45 1.74 11.57
CA GLY A 25 10.03 2.64 12.54
C GLY A 25 10.33 1.96 13.87
N GLN A 26 9.44 1.10 14.35
CA GLN A 26 9.65 0.35 15.58
C GLN A 26 10.82 -0.63 15.47
N VAL A 27 10.94 -1.30 14.33
CA VAL A 27 12.05 -2.22 14.07
C VAL A 27 13.36 -1.45 14.04
N MET A 28 13.39 -0.31 13.36
CA MET A 28 14.58 0.54 13.28
C MET A 28 14.98 1.06 14.66
N ASN A 29 13.99 1.43 15.48
CA ASN A 29 14.25 1.96 16.82
C ASN A 29 14.70 0.89 17.78
N LYS A 30 14.32 -0.37 17.57
CA LYS A 30 14.77 -1.48 18.41
C LYS A 30 16.23 -1.82 18.19
N ASP A 31 16.74 -1.49 17.03
CA ASP A 31 18.15 -1.68 16.73
C ASP A 31 18.94 -0.48 17.23
N THR A 32 18.80 -0.21 18.54
CA THR A 32 19.46 0.91 19.19
C THR A 32 20.89 0.56 19.62
N SER A 33 21.39 -0.59 19.23
CA SER A 33 22.76 -0.98 19.52
C SER A 33 23.78 -0.14 18.74
N GLY A 34 23.31 0.81 17.96
CA GLY A 34 24.16 1.69 17.16
C GLY A 34 24.69 1.03 15.91
N LYS A 35 24.32 -0.19 15.68
CA LYS A 35 24.73 -0.91 14.48
C LYS A 35 23.53 -0.96 13.53
N ILE A 36 23.51 -0.04 12.60
CA ILE A 36 22.71 -0.22 11.41
C ILE A 36 23.46 -1.25 10.60
N ASP A 37 23.04 -2.50 10.73
CA ASP A 37 23.78 -3.63 10.16
C ASP A 37 23.88 -3.54 8.65
N ASP A 38 22.90 -2.93 8.01
CA ASP A 38 22.96 -2.74 6.57
C ASP A 38 22.17 -1.47 6.22
N PRO A 39 22.87 -0.36 5.95
CA PRO A 39 22.18 0.89 5.61
C PRO A 39 21.38 0.80 4.33
N THR A 40 21.59 -0.24 3.50
CA THR A 40 20.81 -0.44 2.28
C THR A 40 19.54 -1.23 2.53
N LEU A 41 19.42 -1.89 3.68
CA LEU A 41 18.29 -2.75 4.01
C LEU A 41 16.98 -1.96 4.12
N TYR A 42 17.01 -0.85 4.82
CA TYR A 42 15.82 -0.05 5.06
C TYR A 42 15.28 0.61 3.80
N PRO A 43 16.12 1.22 2.94
CA PRO A 43 15.64 1.70 1.65
C PRO A 43 15.06 0.58 0.78
N ASN A 44 15.65 -0.61 0.82
CA ASN A 44 15.15 -1.74 0.06
C ASN A 44 13.78 -2.19 0.54
N ILE A 45 13.55 -2.23 1.85
CA ILE A 45 12.27 -2.60 2.43
C ILE A 45 11.19 -1.59 2.00
N GLY A 46 11.46 -0.30 2.18
CA GLY A 46 10.53 0.75 1.80
C GLY A 46 10.25 0.75 0.30
N SER A 47 11.29 0.59 -0.51
CA SER A 47 11.17 0.55 -1.95
C SER A 47 10.30 -0.62 -2.42
N LYS A 48 10.51 -1.79 -1.84
CA LYS A 48 9.71 -2.99 -2.17
C LYS A 48 8.26 -2.81 -1.76
N PHE A 49 8.03 -2.24 -0.60
CA PHE A 49 6.67 -1.97 -0.16
C PHE A 49 5.98 -0.98 -1.10
N CYS A 50 6.66 0.12 -1.47
CA CYS A 50 6.11 1.11 -2.38
C CYS A 50 5.77 0.52 -3.74
N LYS A 51 6.64 -0.34 -4.29
CA LYS A 51 6.36 -1.02 -5.55
C LYS A 51 5.15 -1.91 -5.46
N GLY A 52 5.04 -2.70 -4.39
CA GLY A 52 3.89 -3.55 -4.16
C GLY A 52 2.61 -2.75 -3.99
N TYR A 53 2.70 -1.64 -3.28
CA TYR A 53 1.58 -0.73 -3.09
C TYR A 53 1.11 -0.13 -4.42
N GLU A 54 2.04 0.30 -5.26
CA GLU A 54 1.73 0.81 -6.59
C GLU A 54 1.01 -0.24 -7.44
N MET A 55 1.49 -1.48 -7.41
CA MET A 55 0.85 -2.56 -8.15
C MET A 55 -0.57 -2.82 -7.65
N MET A 56 -0.78 -2.80 -6.36
CA MET A 56 -2.11 -2.93 -5.78
C MET A 56 -3.02 -1.75 -6.18
N ALA A 57 -2.48 -0.54 -6.12
CA ALA A 57 -3.23 0.65 -6.51
C ALA A 57 -3.64 0.60 -7.99
N ASP A 58 -2.74 0.14 -8.85
CA ASP A 58 -3.04 -0.03 -10.27
C ASP A 58 -4.15 -1.05 -10.48
N ALA A 59 -4.10 -2.16 -9.77
CA ALA A 59 -5.12 -3.20 -9.85
C ALA A 59 -6.48 -2.67 -9.39
N VAL A 60 -6.51 -1.93 -8.29
CA VAL A 60 -7.75 -1.32 -7.80
C VAL A 60 -8.27 -0.28 -8.77
N GLY A 61 -7.37 0.51 -9.38
CA GLY A 61 -7.74 1.46 -10.41
C GLY A 61 -8.41 0.81 -11.61
N LEU A 62 -7.84 -0.32 -12.06
CA LEU A 62 -8.43 -1.08 -13.17
C LEU A 62 -9.79 -1.68 -12.78
N LEU A 63 -9.90 -2.16 -11.55
CA LEU A 63 -11.16 -2.68 -11.04
C LEU A 63 -12.23 -1.59 -11.02
N ALA A 64 -11.90 -0.40 -10.54
CA ALA A 64 -12.80 0.74 -10.51
C ALA A 64 -13.24 1.15 -11.92
N LEU A 65 -12.30 1.16 -12.87
CA LEU A 65 -12.59 1.49 -14.26
C LEU A 65 -13.57 0.48 -14.87
N ASN A 66 -13.34 -0.80 -14.61
CA ASN A 66 -14.24 -1.85 -15.10
C ASN A 66 -15.61 -1.79 -14.45
N ASP A 67 -15.70 -1.39 -13.19
CA ASP A 67 -16.96 -1.18 -12.51
C ASP A 67 -17.76 -0.05 -13.19
N ILE A 68 -17.09 1.06 -13.51
CA ILE A 68 -17.73 2.17 -14.23
C ILE A 68 -18.20 1.73 -15.60
N LYS A 69 -17.35 1.02 -16.35
CA LYS A 69 -17.70 0.53 -17.69
C LYS A 69 -18.89 -0.43 -17.64
N SER A 70 -18.93 -1.30 -16.65
CA SER A 70 -20.05 -2.23 -16.48
C SER A 70 -21.36 -1.49 -16.25
N LYS A 71 -21.33 -0.49 -15.39
CA LYS A 71 -22.52 0.34 -15.11
C LYS A 71 -22.96 1.10 -16.34
N THR A 72 -22.02 1.62 -17.11
CA THR A 72 -22.32 2.36 -18.34
C THR A 72 -22.97 1.45 -19.39
N ARG A 73 -22.51 0.19 -19.50
CA ARG A 73 -23.08 -0.77 -20.44
C ARG A 73 -24.53 -1.12 -20.11
N MET A 74 -24.90 -1.02 -18.86
CA MET A 74 -26.26 -1.32 -18.42
C MET A 74 -27.25 -0.20 -18.72
N LEU A 75 -26.74 0.94 -19.13
CA LEU A 75 -27.57 2.05 -19.55
C LEU A 75 -27.89 1.94 -21.03
#